data_72bc1c80d6e078d80b8d807f3a4f8243
#
_entry.id   72bc1c80d6e078d80b8d807f3a4f8243
#
_cell.length_a   1.000
_cell.length_b   1.000
_cell.length_c   1.000
_cell.angle_alpha   90.00
_cell.angle_beta   90.00
_cell.angle_gamma   90.00
#
_symmetry.space_group_name_H-M   'P 1'
#
loop_
_entity.id
_entity.type
_entity.pdbx_description
1 polymer ?
#
loop_
_entity_poly.entity_id
_entity_poly.type
_entity_poly.pdbx_seq_one_letter_code
_entity_poly.pdbx_strand_id
1 'polypeptide(L)'
;MVFIDETGLNTKLARLYGRCPRGERCLSAVPHGHWQSSTFIAALRHERIAAPFLVDGPVDTEVFTAYLQQVLGPCLHPGDTLILDNLATHKIQSVGQILSDRGVSLRYLPPYSPDFNPIELAFAKLKAHLRQAAARTLEELQSAVANSLDRFSAADCKAFFRHAQYASI
;
A
#
# COMPACT_ATOMS: atom_id res chain seq x y z
N MET A 1 -8.24 -14.58 -0.02
CA MET A 1 -8.35 -13.27 -0.69
C MET A 1 -7.07 -12.48 -0.48
N VAL A 2 -6.62 -11.77 -1.50
CA VAL A 2 -5.42 -10.93 -1.51
C VAL A 2 -5.81 -9.60 -2.16
N PHE A 3 -5.73 -8.50 -1.42
CA PHE A 3 -5.95 -7.16 -1.97
C PHE A 3 -4.61 -6.56 -2.34
N ILE A 4 -4.53 -5.94 -3.50
CA ILE A 4 -3.34 -5.24 -3.96
C ILE A 4 -3.70 -3.83 -4.35
N ASP A 5 -2.82 -2.89 -4.03
CA ASP A 5 -2.96 -1.49 -4.41
C ASP A 5 -1.61 -0.78 -4.35
N GLU A 6 -1.58 0.45 -4.83
CA GLU A 6 -0.42 1.31 -4.85
C GLU A 6 -0.69 2.64 -4.14
N THR A 7 0.35 3.19 -3.53
CA THR A 7 0.22 4.50 -2.87
C THR A 7 1.47 5.34 -3.05
N GLY A 8 1.27 6.62 -3.38
CA GLY A 8 2.36 7.59 -3.48
C GLY A 8 2.96 7.91 -2.11
N LEU A 9 4.28 7.90 -2.04
CA LEU A 9 5.10 8.33 -0.92
C LEU A 9 6.06 9.43 -1.37
N ASN A 10 6.52 10.26 -0.45
CA ASN A 10 7.55 11.26 -0.76
C ASN A 10 8.34 11.67 0.47
N THR A 11 9.48 12.30 0.26
CA THR A 11 10.38 12.78 1.31
C THR A 11 9.89 14.07 2.01
N LYS A 12 8.70 14.57 1.66
CA LYS A 12 8.03 15.69 2.35
C LYS A 12 7.01 15.24 3.39
N LEU A 13 6.81 13.94 3.58
CA LEU A 13 5.87 13.46 4.56
C LEU A 13 6.18 14.04 5.94
N ALA A 14 5.22 14.78 6.50
CA ALA A 14 5.29 15.42 7.80
C ALA A 14 3.92 15.39 8.48
N ARG A 15 3.91 15.54 9.79
CA ARG A 15 2.66 15.74 10.53
C ARG A 15 2.10 17.12 10.19
N LEU A 16 0.85 17.17 9.76
CA LEU A 16 0.14 18.41 9.44
C LEU A 16 -0.61 18.99 10.63
N TYR A 17 -0.83 18.18 11.67
CA TYR A 17 -1.59 18.54 12.85
C TYR A 17 -0.82 18.14 14.11
N GLY A 18 -0.90 19.00 15.14
CA GLY A 18 -0.33 18.77 16.45
C GLY A 18 -1.34 19.17 17.54
N ARG A 19 -0.96 18.91 18.80
CA ARG A 19 -1.69 19.37 19.97
C ARG A 19 -0.77 20.28 20.80
N CYS A 20 -1.30 21.39 21.27
CA CYS A 20 -0.63 22.32 22.20
C CYS A 20 -1.64 22.75 23.27
N PRO A 21 -1.19 23.36 24.37
CA PRO A 21 -2.07 23.96 25.39
C PRO A 21 -3.05 24.95 24.76
N ARG A 22 -4.23 25.05 25.37
CA ARG A 22 -5.25 26.00 24.91
C ARG A 22 -4.71 27.43 24.99
N GLY A 23 -4.85 28.17 23.91
CA GLY A 23 -4.37 29.56 23.80
C GLY A 23 -2.95 29.68 23.25
N GLU A 24 -2.23 28.58 23.07
CA GLU A 24 -0.90 28.57 22.47
C GLU A 24 -0.94 28.23 20.98
N ARG A 25 0.09 28.64 20.25
CA ARG A 25 0.25 28.30 18.83
C ARG A 25 1.11 27.05 18.71
N CYS A 26 0.57 26.02 18.03
CA CYS A 26 1.34 24.81 17.71
C CYS A 26 2.32 25.11 16.56
N LEU A 27 3.60 25.29 16.89
CA LEU A 27 4.65 25.54 15.91
C LEU A 27 5.32 24.22 15.51
N SER A 28 5.48 24.00 14.20
CA SER A 28 6.21 22.85 13.68
C SER A 28 6.94 23.25 12.39
N ALA A 29 8.15 22.74 12.22
CA ALA A 29 8.89 22.87 10.97
C ALA A 29 8.35 21.88 9.93
N VAL A 30 8.08 22.37 8.72
CA VAL A 30 7.67 21.54 7.58
C VAL A 30 8.81 21.53 6.56
N PRO A 31 9.13 20.39 5.94
CA PRO A 31 10.16 20.34 4.90
C PRO A 31 9.78 21.23 3.73
N HIS A 32 10.74 22.05 3.31
CA HIS A 32 10.63 22.94 2.17
C HIS A 32 11.67 22.59 1.12
N GLY A 33 11.43 22.89 -0.17
CA GLY A 33 12.35 22.62 -1.27
C GLY A 33 11.93 21.43 -2.14
N HIS A 34 12.87 20.90 -2.92
CA HIS A 34 12.63 19.75 -3.79
C HIS A 34 12.38 18.48 -2.97
N TRP A 35 11.50 17.62 -3.46
CA TRP A 35 11.21 16.32 -2.86
C TRP A 35 11.26 15.23 -3.92
N GLN A 36 11.54 14.04 -3.49
CA GLN A 36 11.51 12.84 -4.31
C GLN A 36 10.20 12.09 -4.02
N SER A 37 9.59 11.58 -5.07
CA SER A 37 8.36 10.81 -5.00
C SER A 37 8.63 9.37 -5.42
N SER A 38 8.10 8.44 -4.65
CA SER A 38 8.15 7.01 -4.93
C SER A 38 6.76 6.43 -4.86
N THR A 39 6.51 5.33 -5.54
CA THR A 39 5.27 4.57 -5.42
C THR A 39 5.52 3.30 -4.63
N PHE A 40 4.72 3.09 -3.60
CA PHE A 40 4.75 1.87 -2.80
C PHE A 40 3.61 0.96 -3.23
N ILE A 41 3.94 -0.27 -3.62
CA ILE A 41 2.98 -1.33 -3.96
C ILE A 41 3.07 -2.40 -2.89
N ALA A 42 1.94 -2.94 -2.48
CA ALA A 42 1.89 -4.08 -1.57
C ALA A 42 0.62 -4.88 -1.76
N ALA A 43 0.62 -6.08 -1.20
CA ALA A 43 -0.56 -6.91 -1.09
C ALA A 43 -0.96 -7.07 0.37
N LEU A 44 -2.26 -7.01 0.67
CA LEU A 44 -2.80 -7.28 1.99
C LEU A 44 -3.46 -8.66 1.99
N ARG A 45 -2.96 -9.54 2.84
CA ARG A 45 -3.59 -10.80 3.24
C ARG A 45 -4.23 -10.66 4.61
N HIS A 46 -5.09 -11.61 4.96
CA HIS A 46 -5.82 -11.60 6.25
C HIS A 46 -4.90 -11.52 7.49
N GLU A 47 -3.65 -11.93 7.38
CA GLU A 47 -2.72 -11.99 8.52
C GLU A 47 -1.44 -11.16 8.34
N ARG A 48 -1.18 -10.63 7.14
CA ARG A 48 0.07 -9.92 6.86
C ARG A 48 -0.01 -9.01 5.65
N ILE A 49 0.87 -8.03 5.61
CA ILE A 49 1.28 -7.37 4.37
C ILE A 49 2.25 -8.31 3.64
N ALA A 50 2.06 -8.49 2.35
CA ALA A 50 2.87 -9.34 1.49
C ALA A 50 3.38 -8.57 0.27
N ALA A 51 4.47 -9.05 -0.32
CA ALA A 51 5.03 -8.52 -1.55
C ALA A 51 5.24 -6.98 -1.54
N PRO A 52 5.81 -6.38 -0.47
CA PRO A 52 6.06 -4.94 -0.45
C PRO A 52 7.13 -4.58 -1.48
N PHE A 53 6.88 -3.52 -2.24
CA PHE A 53 7.79 -3.03 -3.26
C PHE A 53 7.75 -1.51 -3.35
N LEU A 54 8.91 -0.87 -3.35
CA LEU A 54 9.03 0.58 -3.49
C LEU A 54 9.70 0.90 -4.83
N VAL A 55 9.02 1.68 -5.65
CA VAL A 55 9.46 2.10 -6.98
C VAL A 55 9.80 3.59 -6.93
N ASP A 56 10.91 3.98 -7.52
CA ASP A 56 11.21 5.38 -7.73
C ASP A 56 10.37 5.92 -8.89
N GLY A 57 9.53 6.90 -8.60
CA GLY A 57 8.58 7.47 -9.56
C GLY A 57 7.24 6.74 -9.67
N PRO A 58 6.50 6.98 -10.78
CA PRO A 58 5.19 6.37 -11.04
C PRO A 58 5.32 4.91 -11.49
N VAL A 59 4.26 4.15 -11.27
CA VAL A 59 4.12 2.78 -11.76
C VAL A 59 3.35 2.80 -13.07
N ASP A 60 3.98 2.30 -14.11
CA ASP A 60 3.36 2.03 -15.39
C ASP A 60 2.98 0.56 -15.55
N THR A 61 2.45 0.22 -16.71
CA THR A 61 2.05 -1.14 -17.07
C THR A 61 3.19 -2.16 -17.00
N GLU A 62 4.40 -1.77 -17.42
CA GLU A 62 5.56 -2.68 -17.49
C GLU A 62 6.05 -2.97 -16.08
N VAL A 63 6.19 -1.94 -15.25
CA VAL A 63 6.57 -2.06 -13.85
C VAL A 63 5.54 -2.88 -13.07
N PHE A 64 4.25 -2.64 -13.30
CA PHE A 64 3.19 -3.42 -12.65
C PHE A 64 3.21 -4.89 -13.06
N THR A 65 3.42 -5.17 -14.35
CA THR A 65 3.54 -6.55 -14.85
C THR A 65 4.76 -7.26 -14.28
N ALA A 66 5.90 -6.58 -14.23
CA ALA A 66 7.12 -7.12 -13.62
C ALA A 66 6.92 -7.39 -12.12
N TYR A 67 6.28 -6.48 -11.41
CA TYR A 67 5.92 -6.67 -10.01
C TYR A 67 5.04 -7.91 -9.80
N LEU A 68 4.00 -8.08 -10.62
CA LEU A 68 3.13 -9.26 -10.55
C LEU A 68 3.88 -10.57 -10.80
N GLN A 69 4.83 -10.57 -11.72
CA GLN A 69 5.58 -11.78 -12.08
C GLN A 69 6.65 -12.14 -11.04
N GLN A 70 7.42 -11.15 -10.59
CA GLN A 70 8.66 -11.35 -9.86
C GLN A 70 8.52 -11.20 -8.35
N VAL A 71 7.58 -10.34 -7.88
CA VAL A 71 7.44 -10.01 -6.46
C VAL A 71 6.17 -10.61 -5.88
N LEU A 72 5.01 -10.34 -6.47
CA LEU A 72 3.75 -10.85 -5.96
C LEU A 72 3.53 -12.32 -6.32
N GLY A 73 3.84 -12.73 -7.55
CA GLY A 73 3.60 -14.08 -8.05
C GLY A 73 4.14 -15.19 -7.14
N PRO A 74 5.38 -15.11 -6.62
CA PRO A 74 5.91 -16.05 -5.65
C PRO A 74 5.15 -16.10 -4.32
N CYS A 75 4.39 -15.07 -3.99
CA CYS A 75 3.58 -14.96 -2.77
C CYS A 75 2.13 -15.46 -2.95
N LEU A 76 1.72 -15.77 -4.19
CA LEU A 76 0.38 -16.26 -4.49
C LEU A 76 0.34 -17.79 -4.49
N HIS A 77 -0.81 -18.34 -4.09
CA HIS A 77 -1.06 -19.77 -4.07
C HIS A 77 -2.27 -20.11 -4.97
N PRO A 78 -2.30 -21.32 -5.56
CA PRO A 78 -3.49 -21.78 -6.27
C PRO A 78 -4.73 -21.68 -5.36
N GLY A 79 -5.83 -21.17 -5.92
CA GLY A 79 -7.07 -20.89 -5.19
C GLY A 79 -7.14 -19.50 -4.54
N ASP A 80 -6.08 -18.70 -4.57
CA ASP A 80 -6.18 -17.31 -4.16
C ASP A 80 -7.13 -16.52 -5.08
N THR A 81 -7.79 -15.53 -4.51
CA THR A 81 -8.52 -14.50 -5.26
C THR A 81 -7.78 -13.19 -5.07
N LEU A 82 -7.19 -12.67 -6.15
CA LEU A 82 -6.56 -11.36 -6.19
C LEU A 82 -7.61 -10.31 -6.49
N ILE A 83 -7.64 -9.25 -5.69
CA ILE A 83 -8.60 -8.16 -5.80
C ILE A 83 -7.81 -6.86 -6.03
N LEU A 84 -8.15 -6.18 -7.13
CA LEU A 84 -7.56 -4.90 -7.52
C LEU A 84 -8.64 -3.83 -7.59
N ASP A 85 -8.22 -2.58 -7.54
CA ASP A 85 -9.07 -1.49 -7.96
C ASP A 85 -9.32 -1.52 -9.49
N ASN A 86 -10.23 -0.67 -9.94
CA ASN A 86 -10.68 -0.67 -11.33
C ASN A 86 -9.87 0.29 -12.22
N LEU A 87 -8.56 0.46 -11.98
CA LEU A 87 -7.71 1.30 -12.81
C LEU A 87 -7.41 0.66 -14.17
N ALA A 88 -7.22 1.49 -15.19
CA ALA A 88 -6.97 1.03 -16.55
C ALA A 88 -5.65 0.25 -16.67
N THR A 89 -4.64 0.62 -15.94
CA THR A 89 -3.34 -0.07 -15.87
C THR A 89 -3.42 -1.51 -15.36
N HIS A 90 -4.47 -1.83 -14.59
CA HIS A 90 -4.70 -3.16 -14.04
C HIS A 90 -5.52 -4.07 -14.95
N LYS A 91 -6.14 -3.52 -16.02
CA LYS A 91 -7.01 -4.26 -16.94
C LYS A 91 -6.31 -4.83 -18.17
N ILE A 92 -5.06 -5.21 -18.02
CA ILE A 92 -4.26 -5.71 -19.13
C ILE A 92 -4.49 -7.22 -19.27
N GLN A 93 -4.73 -7.67 -20.48
CA GLN A 93 -4.97 -9.07 -20.78
C GLN A 93 -3.84 -9.99 -20.27
N SER A 94 -2.59 -9.52 -20.28
CA SER A 94 -1.44 -10.26 -19.77
C SER A 94 -1.51 -10.52 -18.27
N VAL A 95 -2.10 -9.60 -17.48
CA VAL A 95 -2.28 -9.78 -16.02
C VAL A 95 -3.21 -10.96 -15.74
N GLY A 96 -4.33 -11.04 -16.47
CA GLY A 96 -5.27 -12.15 -16.33
C GLY A 96 -4.63 -13.50 -16.67
N GLN A 97 -3.80 -13.57 -17.71
CA GLN A 97 -3.10 -14.79 -18.10
C GLN A 97 -2.09 -15.21 -17.05
N ILE A 98 -1.24 -14.29 -16.59
CA ILE A 98 -0.23 -14.56 -15.55
C ILE A 98 -0.85 -15.15 -14.27
N LEU A 99 -2.00 -14.64 -13.87
CA LEU A 99 -2.71 -15.12 -12.68
C LEU A 99 -3.41 -16.47 -12.94
N SER A 100 -4.03 -16.62 -14.10
CA SER A 100 -4.69 -17.87 -14.51
C SER A 100 -3.71 -19.04 -14.53
N ASP A 101 -2.50 -18.83 -15.08
CA ASP A 101 -1.44 -19.85 -15.14
C ASP A 101 -0.97 -20.29 -13.74
N ARG A 102 -1.23 -19.48 -12.72
CA ARG A 102 -0.96 -19.78 -11.30
C ARG A 102 -2.17 -20.34 -10.54
N GLY A 103 -3.31 -20.52 -11.21
CA GLY A 103 -4.56 -20.93 -10.56
C GLY A 103 -5.15 -19.85 -9.62
N VAL A 104 -4.88 -18.59 -9.90
CA VAL A 104 -5.35 -17.43 -9.12
C VAL A 104 -6.50 -16.75 -9.86
N SER A 105 -7.60 -16.54 -9.15
CA SER A 105 -8.75 -15.79 -9.69
C SER A 105 -8.54 -14.29 -9.55
N LEU A 106 -8.90 -13.53 -10.58
CA LEU A 106 -8.84 -12.07 -10.58
C LEU A 106 -10.24 -11.46 -10.39
N ARG A 107 -10.35 -10.48 -9.53
CA ARG A 107 -11.56 -9.67 -9.32
C ARG A 107 -11.21 -8.19 -9.27
N TYR A 108 -12.13 -7.35 -9.71
CA TYR A 108 -12.01 -5.90 -9.61
C TYR A 108 -13.03 -5.35 -8.65
N LEU A 109 -12.62 -4.34 -7.87
CA LEU A 109 -13.55 -3.57 -7.04
C LEU A 109 -14.46 -2.72 -7.95
N PRO A 110 -15.67 -2.38 -7.47
CA PRO A 110 -16.50 -1.41 -8.16
C PRO A 110 -15.75 -0.07 -8.34
N PRO A 111 -16.04 0.69 -9.40
CA PRO A 111 -15.45 2.02 -9.56
C PRO A 111 -15.74 2.91 -8.35
N TYR A 112 -14.75 3.72 -7.95
CA TYR A 112 -14.87 4.70 -6.85
C TYR A 112 -15.33 4.11 -5.51
N SER A 113 -14.85 2.92 -5.16
CA SER A 113 -15.25 2.21 -3.94
C SER A 113 -14.07 1.91 -3.01
N PRO A 114 -13.33 2.93 -2.52
CA PRO A 114 -12.19 2.73 -1.62
C PRO A 114 -12.60 2.10 -0.29
N ASP A 115 -13.85 2.28 0.15
CA ASP A 115 -14.36 1.71 1.40
C ASP A 115 -14.39 0.17 1.39
N PHE A 116 -14.42 -0.45 0.20
CA PHE A 116 -14.30 -1.89 0.03
C PHE A 116 -12.85 -2.36 -0.14
N ASN A 117 -11.87 -1.46 -0.07
CA ASN A 117 -10.47 -1.80 -0.20
C ASN A 117 -9.75 -1.76 1.15
N PRO A 118 -9.60 -2.89 1.87
CA PRO A 118 -8.99 -2.91 3.20
C PRO A 118 -7.53 -2.48 3.22
N ILE A 119 -6.80 -2.53 2.07
CA ILE A 119 -5.40 -2.14 2.00
C ILE A 119 -5.23 -0.62 2.16
N GLU A 120 -6.25 0.19 1.85
CA GLU A 120 -6.22 1.63 2.07
C GLU A 120 -6.05 2.00 3.55
N LEU A 121 -6.62 1.21 4.45
CA LEU A 121 -6.41 1.37 5.90
C LEU A 121 -4.98 1.01 6.31
N ALA A 122 -4.40 -0.01 5.67
CA ALA A 122 -3.00 -0.34 5.87
C ALA A 122 -2.09 0.80 5.37
N PHE A 123 -2.37 1.38 4.22
CA PHE A 123 -1.63 2.53 3.69
C PHE A 123 -1.82 3.78 4.57
N ALA A 124 -2.99 4.00 5.13
CA ALA A 124 -3.21 5.09 6.07
C ALA A 124 -2.33 4.93 7.34
N LYS A 125 -2.25 3.70 7.90
CA LYS A 125 -1.36 3.36 9.02
C LYS A 125 0.11 3.53 8.64
N LEU A 126 0.53 3.01 7.49
CA LEU A 126 1.88 3.19 6.96
C LEU A 126 2.25 4.67 6.87
N LYS A 127 1.43 5.47 6.20
CA LYS A 127 1.66 6.93 6.06
C LYS A 127 1.71 7.65 7.40
N ALA A 128 0.95 7.20 8.40
CA ALA A 128 1.04 7.75 9.76
C ALA A 128 2.41 7.50 10.40
N HIS A 129 2.97 6.30 10.25
CA HIS A 129 4.32 5.98 10.72
C HIS A 129 5.39 6.77 9.96
N LEU A 130 5.28 6.86 8.63
CA LEU A 130 6.24 7.61 7.81
C LEU A 130 6.25 9.12 8.13
N ARG A 131 5.08 9.71 8.43
CA ARG A 131 5.01 11.11 8.93
C ARG A 131 5.72 11.29 10.27
N GLN A 132 5.75 10.26 11.11
CA GLN A 132 6.49 10.29 12.37
C GLN A 132 8.00 10.13 12.15
N ALA A 133 8.39 9.25 11.22
CA ALA A 133 9.79 9.02 10.86
C ALA A 133 10.43 10.24 10.21
N ALA A 134 9.62 11.07 9.53
CA ALA A 134 10.05 12.32 8.90
C ALA A 134 11.28 12.16 7.99
N ALA A 135 11.35 11.08 7.21
CA ALA A 135 12.41 10.77 6.26
C ALA A 135 12.59 11.91 5.23
N ARG A 136 13.84 12.25 4.90
CA ARG A 136 14.20 13.37 4.01
C ARG A 136 15.00 12.92 2.79
N THR A 137 15.48 11.67 2.78
CA THR A 137 16.14 11.04 1.62
C THR A 137 15.38 9.78 1.21
N LEU A 138 15.66 9.24 0.02
CA LEU A 138 15.06 7.99 -0.42
C LEU A 138 15.50 6.80 0.44
N GLU A 139 16.75 6.78 0.86
CA GLU A 139 17.30 5.73 1.72
C GLU A 139 16.63 5.73 3.10
N GLU A 140 16.43 6.93 3.66
CA GLU A 140 15.67 7.08 4.90
C GLU A 140 14.22 6.65 4.73
N LEU A 141 13.59 6.98 3.60
CA LEU A 141 12.21 6.57 3.29
C LEU A 141 12.11 5.05 3.16
N GLN A 142 13.03 4.40 2.44
CA GLN A 142 13.09 2.95 2.31
C GLN A 142 13.23 2.27 3.69
N SER A 143 14.16 2.77 4.50
CA SER A 143 14.36 2.27 5.87
C SER A 143 13.11 2.47 6.75
N ALA A 144 12.46 3.62 6.63
CA ALA A 144 11.25 3.93 7.37
C ALA A 144 10.06 3.04 6.92
N VAL A 145 9.94 2.73 5.62
CA VAL A 145 8.96 1.78 5.10
C VAL A 145 9.20 0.40 5.69
N ALA A 146 10.43 -0.14 5.61
CA ALA A 146 10.77 -1.45 6.16
C ALA A 146 10.42 -1.53 7.66
N ASN A 147 10.90 -0.58 8.47
CA ASN A 147 10.61 -0.51 9.90
C ASN A 147 9.11 -0.35 10.21
N SER A 148 8.35 0.25 9.29
CA SER A 148 6.91 0.39 9.46
C SER A 148 6.17 -0.90 9.18
N LEU A 149 6.64 -1.71 8.23
CA LEU A 149 6.04 -3.00 7.90
C LEU A 149 6.13 -3.98 9.07
N ASP A 150 7.22 -3.96 9.83
CA ASP A 150 7.41 -4.78 11.04
C ASP A 150 6.38 -4.48 12.16
N ARG A 151 5.70 -3.33 12.06
CA ARG A 151 4.67 -2.90 13.03
C ARG A 151 3.25 -3.34 12.64
N PHE A 152 3.09 -4.08 11.55
CA PHE A 152 1.81 -4.64 11.17
C PHE A 152 1.64 -6.02 11.77
N SER A 153 0.72 -6.14 12.71
CA SER A 153 0.34 -7.42 13.29
C SER A 153 -0.75 -8.12 12.47
N ALA A 154 -0.89 -9.43 12.66
CA ALA A 154 -2.03 -10.18 12.12
C ALA A 154 -3.38 -9.62 12.62
N ALA A 155 -3.43 -9.08 13.84
CA ALA A 155 -4.62 -8.45 14.40
C ALA A 155 -5.00 -7.17 13.64
N ASP A 156 -4.01 -6.36 13.24
CA ASP A 156 -4.25 -5.18 12.41
C ASP A 156 -4.84 -5.57 11.05
N CYS A 157 -4.22 -6.55 10.38
CA CYS A 157 -4.68 -7.00 9.07
C CYS A 157 -6.12 -7.52 9.14
N LYS A 158 -6.44 -8.36 10.14
CA LYS A 158 -7.81 -8.83 10.39
C LYS A 158 -8.78 -7.68 10.67
N ALA A 159 -8.34 -6.64 11.37
CA ALA A 159 -9.18 -5.47 11.65
C ALA A 159 -9.49 -4.68 10.38
N PHE A 160 -8.53 -4.54 9.45
CA PHE A 160 -8.76 -3.89 8.16
C PHE A 160 -9.80 -4.64 7.32
N PHE A 161 -9.71 -5.96 7.24
CA PHE A 161 -10.71 -6.78 6.55
C PHE A 161 -12.12 -6.62 7.15
N ARG A 162 -12.22 -6.65 8.50
CA ARG A 162 -13.51 -6.45 9.19
C ARG A 162 -14.10 -5.07 8.93
N HIS A 163 -13.26 -4.02 8.92
CA HIS A 163 -13.71 -2.66 8.65
C HIS A 163 -14.29 -2.52 7.24
N ALA A 164 -13.64 -3.12 6.25
CA ALA A 164 -14.11 -3.16 4.87
C ALA A 164 -15.24 -4.19 4.64
N GLN A 165 -15.84 -4.71 5.70
CA GLN A 165 -17.00 -5.63 5.72
C GLN A 165 -16.72 -7.02 5.11
N TYR A 166 -15.45 -7.39 4.94
CA TYR A 166 -15.12 -8.78 4.65
C TYR A 166 -15.19 -9.58 5.95
N ALA A 167 -16.24 -10.38 6.08
CA ALA A 167 -16.39 -11.27 7.22
C ALA A 167 -15.18 -12.19 7.37
N SER A 168 -14.86 -12.53 8.61
CA SER A 168 -13.85 -13.54 8.90
C SER A 168 -14.26 -14.85 8.22
N ILE A 169 -13.60 -15.20 7.15
CA ILE A 169 -13.66 -16.51 6.52
C ILE A 169 -12.65 -17.40 7.22
#